data_84b73cfe50f8c43895b47eecf907387e
#
_entry.id   84b73cfe50f8c43895b47eecf907387e
#
_cell.length_a   1.000
_cell.length_b   1.000
_cell.length_c   1.000
_cell.angle_alpha   90.00
_cell.angle_beta   90.00
_cell.angle_gamma   90.00
#
_symmetry.space_group_name_H-M   'P 1'
#
loop_
_entity.id
_entity.type
_entity.pdbx_description
1 polymer ?
#
loop_
_entity_poly.entity_id
_entity_poly.type
_entity_poly.pdbx_seq_one_letter_code
_entity_poly.pdbx_strand_id
1 'polypeptide(L)'
;MTDASGKKILVVDDEPDAVEFVRAVMEEAGHRVVSASGGDEGLAKARAESPDLIVLDVQMPGKDGFTTFAELRRDAQLASIPVVMLTGVGEKLGIGFSAEDMGDFIGEEPEAYVEKPVDPARLAGTVAELLGG
;
A
#
# COMPACT_ATOMS: atom_id res chain seq x y z
N MET A 1 17.27 2.21 -20.73
CA MET A 1 17.34 2.43 -20.07
C MET A 1 16.72 1.97 -19.08
N THR A 2 16.86 1.63 -18.43
CA THR A 2 16.24 1.27 -17.56
C THR A 2 16.03 2.06 -16.69
N ASP A 3 15.30 2.36 -16.44
CA ASP A 3 15.11 3.29 -15.70
C ASP A 3 14.69 2.95 -14.38
N ALA A 4 15.01 3.74 -13.47
CA ALA A 4 14.70 3.54 -12.11
C ALA A 4 13.22 3.53 -11.89
N SER A 5 12.49 4.00 -12.85
CA SER A 5 11.06 4.08 -12.67
C SER A 5 10.34 2.79 -13.01
N GLY A 6 10.98 1.83 -13.54
CA GLY A 6 10.29 0.62 -13.98
C GLY A 6 10.00 -0.38 -12.87
N LYS A 7 9.49 0.08 -11.74
CA LYS A 7 9.20 -0.79 -10.59
C LYS A 7 7.81 -1.38 -10.67
N LYS A 8 7.58 -2.45 -9.91
CA LYS A 8 6.28 -3.11 -9.88
C LYS A 8 5.58 -2.74 -8.59
N ILE A 9 4.38 -2.19 -8.71
CA ILE A 9 3.58 -1.75 -7.56
C ILE A 9 2.36 -2.65 -7.45
N LEU A 10 2.12 -3.18 -6.26
CA LEU A 10 0.90 -3.93 -5.99
C LEU A 10 -0.08 -2.99 -5.29
N VAL A 11 -1.29 -2.88 -5.82
CA VAL A 11 -2.34 -2.06 -5.23
C VAL A 11 -3.40 -3.00 -4.66
N VAL A 12 -3.68 -2.89 -3.36
CA VAL A 12 -4.66 -3.73 -2.69
C VAL A 12 -5.80 -2.85 -2.22
N ASP A 13 -6.97 -3.00 -2.85
CA ASP A 13 -8.13 -2.17 -2.56
C ASP A 13 -9.34 -2.88 -3.14
N ASP A 14 -10.45 -2.90 -2.40
CA ASP A 14 -11.64 -3.60 -2.84
C ASP A 14 -12.51 -2.77 -3.78
N GLU A 15 -12.18 -1.51 -4.00
CA GLU A 15 -12.97 -0.66 -4.88
C GLU A 15 -12.29 -0.49 -6.22
N PRO A 16 -12.94 -0.93 -7.31
CA PRO A 16 -12.30 -0.84 -8.63
C PRO A 16 -11.91 0.57 -9.03
N ASP A 17 -12.73 1.56 -8.68
CA ASP A 17 -12.42 2.94 -9.04
C ASP A 17 -11.15 3.43 -8.34
N ALA A 18 -10.98 3.03 -7.09
CA ALA A 18 -9.78 3.42 -6.34
C ALA A 18 -8.54 2.75 -6.95
N VAL A 19 -8.68 1.48 -7.33
CA VAL A 19 -7.59 0.77 -7.97
C VAL A 19 -7.19 1.48 -9.27
N GLU A 20 -8.18 1.85 -10.08
CA GLU A 20 -7.88 2.51 -11.34
C GLU A 20 -7.21 3.86 -11.15
N PHE A 21 -7.63 4.58 -10.11
CA PHE A 21 -7.01 5.87 -9.83
C PHE A 21 -5.54 5.68 -9.46
N VAL A 22 -5.24 4.77 -8.56
CA VAL A 22 -3.86 4.55 -8.14
C VAL A 22 -3.04 3.99 -9.30
N ARG A 23 -3.64 3.10 -10.09
CA ARG A 23 -2.96 2.56 -11.26
C ARG A 23 -2.55 3.67 -12.22
N ALA A 24 -3.47 4.59 -12.49
CA ALA A 24 -3.15 5.68 -13.41
C ALA A 24 -1.99 6.53 -12.88
N VAL A 25 -2.00 6.82 -11.59
CA VAL A 25 -0.94 7.62 -10.98
C VAL A 25 0.40 6.90 -11.10
N MET A 26 0.42 5.61 -10.81
CA MET A 26 1.67 4.86 -10.82
C MET A 26 2.18 4.62 -12.23
N GLU A 27 1.27 4.35 -13.16
CA GLU A 27 1.70 4.13 -14.55
C GLU A 27 2.22 5.41 -15.17
N GLU A 28 1.63 6.53 -14.82
CA GLU A 28 2.14 7.81 -15.31
C GLU A 28 3.54 8.07 -14.77
N ALA A 29 3.83 7.57 -13.59
CA ALA A 29 5.16 7.71 -13.01
C ALA A 29 6.16 6.69 -13.57
N GLY A 30 5.71 5.81 -14.45
CA GLY A 30 6.60 4.86 -15.11
C GLY A 30 6.63 3.47 -14.50
N HIS A 31 5.76 3.20 -13.53
CA HIS A 31 5.75 1.90 -12.87
C HIS A 31 4.74 0.96 -13.50
N ARG A 32 4.92 -0.32 -13.26
CA ARG A 32 3.94 -1.34 -13.62
C ARG A 32 3.07 -1.62 -12.41
N VAL A 33 1.80 -1.93 -12.66
CA VAL A 33 0.84 -2.12 -11.56
C VAL A 33 0.18 -3.47 -11.66
N VAL A 34 0.14 -4.20 -10.54
CA VAL A 34 -0.71 -5.36 -10.39
C VAL A 34 -1.66 -5.02 -9.25
N SER A 35 -2.82 -5.66 -9.19
CA SER A 35 -3.80 -5.30 -8.20
C SER A 35 -4.44 -6.52 -7.58
N ALA A 36 -4.99 -6.32 -6.39
CA ALA A 36 -5.76 -7.33 -5.68
C ALA A 36 -6.94 -6.64 -5.03
N SER A 37 -8.04 -7.37 -4.88
CA SER A 37 -9.28 -6.79 -4.40
C SER A 37 -9.53 -7.02 -2.91
N GLY A 38 -8.59 -7.56 -2.19
CA GLY A 38 -8.73 -7.77 -0.76
C GLY A 38 -7.45 -8.27 -0.15
N GLY A 39 -7.45 -8.41 1.17
CA GLY A 39 -6.23 -8.75 1.90
C GLY A 39 -5.65 -10.10 1.54
N ASP A 40 -6.50 -11.13 1.46
CA ASP A 40 -5.99 -12.47 1.14
C ASP A 40 -5.43 -12.52 -0.27
N GLU A 41 -6.14 -11.94 -1.21
CA GLU A 41 -5.64 -11.88 -2.58
C GLU A 41 -4.37 -11.05 -2.65
N GLY A 42 -4.31 -9.99 -1.85
CA GLY A 42 -3.11 -9.14 -1.79
C GLY A 42 -1.90 -9.90 -1.32
N LEU A 43 -2.05 -10.73 -0.29
CA LEU A 43 -0.94 -11.55 0.20
C LEU A 43 -0.50 -12.55 -0.87
N ALA A 44 -1.46 -13.20 -1.52
CA ALA A 44 -1.12 -14.15 -2.57
C ALA A 44 -0.41 -13.48 -3.74
N LYS A 45 -0.89 -12.31 -4.15
CA LYS A 45 -0.26 -11.57 -5.23
C LYS A 45 1.12 -11.10 -4.86
N ALA A 46 1.31 -10.67 -3.62
CA ALA A 46 2.62 -10.22 -3.18
C ALA A 46 3.63 -11.36 -3.29
N ARG A 47 3.23 -12.56 -2.90
CA ARG A 47 4.13 -13.70 -3.02
C ARG A 47 4.42 -14.05 -4.47
N ALA A 48 3.39 -14.01 -5.32
CA ALA A 48 3.54 -14.42 -6.70
C ALA A 48 4.28 -13.40 -7.55
N GLU A 49 4.06 -12.12 -7.27
CA GLU A 49 4.58 -11.05 -8.12
C GLU A 49 5.84 -10.38 -7.61
N SER A 50 6.14 -10.55 -6.34
CA SER A 50 7.32 -9.93 -5.71
C SER A 50 7.38 -8.43 -6.03
N PRO A 51 6.36 -7.66 -5.64
CA PRO A 51 6.36 -6.24 -5.97
C PRO A 51 7.46 -5.49 -5.23
N ASP A 52 7.82 -4.35 -5.77
CA ASP A 52 8.80 -3.49 -5.13
C ASP A 52 8.18 -2.62 -4.04
N LEU A 53 6.87 -2.43 -4.09
CA LEU A 53 6.15 -1.63 -3.10
C LEU A 53 4.68 -2.01 -3.15
N ILE A 54 3.99 -1.88 -2.03
CA ILE A 54 2.57 -2.19 -1.92
C ILE A 54 1.82 -0.93 -1.48
N VAL A 55 0.76 -0.58 -2.21
CA VAL A 55 -0.19 0.45 -1.79
C VAL A 55 -1.40 -0.28 -1.25
N LEU A 56 -1.72 -0.07 0.02
CA LEU A 56 -2.69 -0.89 0.74
C LEU A 56 -3.76 -0.02 1.37
N ASP A 57 -5.02 -0.28 0.99
CA ASP A 57 -6.12 0.44 1.57
C ASP A 57 -6.43 -0.10 2.96
N VAL A 58 -6.79 0.78 3.88
CA VAL A 58 -7.09 0.38 5.25
C VAL A 58 -8.46 -0.27 5.35
N GLN A 59 -9.47 0.34 4.70
CA GLN A 59 -10.84 -0.16 4.83
C GLN A 59 -11.18 -1.12 3.72
N MET A 60 -11.26 -2.40 4.06
CA MET A 60 -11.69 -3.43 3.13
C MET A 60 -12.57 -4.40 3.87
N PRO A 61 -13.62 -4.94 3.22
CA PRO A 61 -14.45 -5.94 3.89
C PRO A 61 -13.66 -7.21 4.16
N GLY A 62 -14.02 -7.88 5.23
CA GLY A 62 -13.31 -9.07 5.63
C GLY A 62 -12.00 -8.73 6.31
N LYS A 63 -10.91 -8.96 5.63
CA LYS A 63 -9.59 -8.67 6.19
C LYS A 63 -9.20 -7.24 5.85
N ASP A 64 -9.10 -6.40 6.85
CA ASP A 64 -8.78 -5.00 6.63
C ASP A 64 -7.29 -4.79 6.39
N GLY A 65 -6.93 -3.54 6.09
CA GLY A 65 -5.54 -3.22 5.77
C GLY A 65 -4.58 -3.41 6.93
N PHE A 66 -5.01 -3.12 8.15
CA PHE A 66 -4.13 -3.31 9.30
C PHE A 66 -3.79 -4.78 9.50
N THR A 67 -4.80 -5.65 9.38
CA THR A 67 -4.58 -7.09 9.50
C THR A 67 -3.67 -7.59 8.38
N THR A 68 -3.93 -7.12 7.15
CA THR A 68 -3.12 -7.49 6.01
C THR A 68 -1.67 -7.05 6.21
N PHE A 69 -1.48 -5.84 6.70
CA PHE A 69 -0.13 -5.32 6.95
C PHE A 69 0.59 -6.18 7.98
N ALA A 70 -0.10 -6.57 9.05
CA ALA A 70 0.52 -7.40 10.07
C ALA A 70 0.98 -8.73 9.49
N GLU A 71 0.17 -9.31 8.61
CA GLU A 71 0.53 -10.58 7.99
C GLU A 71 1.71 -10.42 7.02
N LEU A 72 1.76 -9.29 6.31
CA LEU A 72 2.91 -9.00 5.45
C LEU A 72 4.19 -8.97 6.27
N ARG A 73 4.16 -8.31 7.40
CA ARG A 73 5.36 -8.17 8.22
C ARG A 73 5.79 -9.47 8.89
N ARG A 74 4.86 -10.40 9.08
CA ARG A 74 5.20 -11.68 9.67
C ARG A 74 5.70 -12.69 8.66
N ASP A 75 5.58 -12.40 7.38
CA ASP A 75 5.99 -13.32 6.33
C ASP A 75 7.41 -12.98 5.93
N ALA A 76 8.33 -13.92 6.10
CA ALA A 76 9.75 -13.65 5.84
C ALA A 76 10.01 -13.20 4.42
N GLN A 77 9.20 -13.67 3.46
CA GLN A 77 9.37 -13.30 2.07
C GLN A 77 8.90 -11.88 1.80
N LEU A 78 7.91 -11.39 2.57
CA LEU A 78 7.24 -10.14 2.28
C LEU A 78 7.61 -9.01 3.24
N ALA A 79 8.27 -9.33 4.33
CA ALA A 79 8.46 -8.38 5.43
C ALA A 79 9.24 -7.14 5.04
N SER A 80 10.08 -7.23 4.03
CA SER A 80 10.92 -6.09 3.64
C SER A 80 10.30 -5.21 2.57
N ILE A 81 9.14 -5.57 2.03
CA ILE A 81 8.51 -4.77 0.99
C ILE A 81 7.91 -3.53 1.62
N PRO A 82 8.25 -2.32 1.14
CA PRO A 82 7.67 -1.11 1.70
C PRO A 82 6.17 -1.02 1.42
N VAL A 83 5.44 -0.51 2.39
CA VAL A 83 3.98 -0.42 2.31
C VAL A 83 3.55 1.03 2.52
N VAL A 84 2.69 1.52 1.64
CA VAL A 84 2.03 2.81 1.79
C VAL A 84 0.57 2.52 2.12
N MET A 85 0.11 2.99 3.28
CA MET A 85 -1.28 2.78 3.69
C MET A 85 -2.12 3.96 3.27
N LEU A 86 -3.27 3.68 2.65
CA LEU A 86 -4.22 4.75 2.30
C LEU A 86 -5.28 4.80 3.37
N THR A 87 -5.42 5.95 4.03
CA THR A 87 -6.30 6.08 5.17
C THR A 87 -7.37 7.14 4.93
N GLY A 88 -8.57 6.89 5.40
CA GLY A 88 -9.61 7.91 5.40
C GLY A 88 -9.53 8.76 6.64
N VAL A 89 -10.25 9.89 6.61
CA VAL A 89 -10.22 10.82 7.73
C VAL A 89 -10.75 10.17 9.00
N GLY A 90 -11.84 9.41 8.88
CA GLY A 90 -12.43 8.77 10.05
C GLY A 90 -11.50 7.74 10.66
N GLU A 91 -10.77 7.02 9.85
CA GLU A 91 -9.84 6.04 10.34
C GLU A 91 -8.70 6.67 11.11
N LYS A 92 -8.30 7.84 10.67
CA LYS A 92 -7.17 8.48 11.29
C LYS A 92 -7.54 9.22 12.56
N LEU A 93 -8.73 9.81 12.59
CA LEU A 93 -9.12 10.66 13.69
C LEU A 93 -10.16 10.09 14.61
N GLY A 94 -11.13 9.40 14.08
CA GLY A 94 -12.32 9.04 14.85
C GLY A 94 -12.22 7.77 15.63
N ILE A 95 -11.35 6.89 15.22
CA ILE A 95 -11.29 5.58 15.85
C ILE A 95 -9.95 5.32 16.49
N GLY A 96 -9.10 6.30 16.52
CA GLY A 96 -7.86 6.17 17.24
C GLY A 96 -6.77 5.40 16.53
N PHE A 97 -6.96 5.04 15.29
CA PHE A 97 -5.89 4.39 14.57
C PHE A 97 -4.91 5.42 14.08
N SER A 98 -3.69 5.27 14.47
CA SER A 98 -2.61 6.15 14.04
C SER A 98 -1.40 5.26 13.80
N ALA A 99 -0.35 5.85 13.26
CA ALA A 99 0.88 5.10 13.06
C ALA A 99 1.38 4.56 14.39
N GLU A 100 1.26 5.34 15.42
CA GLU A 100 1.72 4.94 16.73
C GLU A 100 0.90 3.77 17.29
N ASP A 101 -0.42 3.87 17.19
CA ASP A 101 -1.29 2.81 17.65
C ASP A 101 -1.03 1.52 16.89
N MET A 102 -0.83 1.63 15.60
CA MET A 102 -0.55 0.47 14.78
C MET A 102 0.78 -0.16 15.17
N GLY A 103 1.77 0.67 15.41
CA GLY A 103 3.07 0.19 15.82
C GLY A 103 3.00 -0.54 17.15
N ASP A 104 2.24 0.01 18.10
CA ASP A 104 2.07 -0.66 19.38
C ASP A 104 1.42 -2.02 19.23
N PHE A 105 0.45 -2.12 18.32
CA PHE A 105 -0.30 -3.34 18.17
C PHE A 105 0.53 -4.47 17.56
N ILE A 106 1.33 -4.16 16.55
CA ILE A 106 2.06 -5.19 15.83
C ILE A 106 3.56 -5.05 15.94
N GLY A 107 4.04 -3.99 16.58
CA GLY A 107 5.46 -3.76 16.72
C GLY A 107 6.14 -3.16 15.52
N GLU A 108 5.38 -2.79 14.49
CA GLU A 108 5.91 -2.20 13.28
C GLU A 108 4.95 -1.21 12.70
N GLU A 109 5.46 -0.33 11.86
CA GLU A 109 4.64 0.67 11.18
C GLU A 109 4.89 0.59 9.69
N PRO A 110 3.89 0.93 8.87
CA PRO A 110 4.14 1.04 7.44
C PRO A 110 5.09 2.18 7.15
N GLU A 111 5.69 2.14 5.98
CA GLU A 111 6.67 3.14 5.59
C GLU A 111 6.05 4.52 5.40
N ALA A 112 4.77 4.56 5.04
CA ALA A 112 4.10 5.85 4.88
C ALA A 112 2.59 5.69 4.97
N TYR A 113 1.93 6.77 5.35
CA TYR A 113 0.47 6.89 5.28
C TYR A 113 0.14 7.99 4.30
N VAL A 114 -0.86 7.77 3.45
CA VAL A 114 -1.37 8.82 2.57
C VAL A 114 -2.86 8.94 2.82
N GLU A 115 -3.30 10.13 3.17
CA GLU A 115 -4.67 10.35 3.56
C GLU A 115 -5.56 10.57 2.35
N LYS A 116 -6.77 10.01 2.39
CA LYS A 116 -7.75 10.23 1.33
C LYS A 116 -8.47 11.56 1.57
N PRO A 117 -8.89 12.25 0.54
CA PRO A 117 -8.74 11.88 -0.88
C PRO A 117 -7.29 11.99 -1.31
N VAL A 118 -6.88 11.02 -2.12
CA VAL A 118 -5.46 10.91 -2.47
C VAL A 118 -5.08 11.98 -3.49
N ASP A 119 -4.04 12.72 -3.16
CA ASP A 119 -3.47 13.67 -4.11
C ASP A 119 -2.47 12.93 -4.99
N PRO A 120 -2.65 12.96 -6.31
CA PRO A 120 -1.78 12.17 -7.20
C PRO A 120 -0.30 12.51 -7.06
N ALA A 121 0.03 13.79 -6.96
CA ALA A 121 1.43 14.19 -6.87
C ALA A 121 2.04 13.73 -5.57
N ARG A 122 1.27 13.79 -4.48
CA ARG A 122 1.76 13.34 -3.18
C ARG A 122 2.00 11.84 -3.17
N LEU A 123 1.07 11.08 -3.74
CA LEU A 123 1.25 9.64 -3.79
C LEU A 123 2.47 9.27 -4.64
N ALA A 124 2.59 9.88 -5.81
CA ALA A 124 3.71 9.59 -6.68
C ALA A 124 5.04 9.94 -6.00
N GLY A 125 5.09 11.08 -5.32
CA GLY A 125 6.30 11.49 -4.63
C GLY A 125 6.67 10.59 -3.47
N THR A 126 5.66 10.16 -2.70
CA THR A 126 5.89 9.26 -1.57
C THR A 126 6.46 7.93 -2.07
N VAL A 127 5.85 7.38 -3.13
CA VAL A 127 6.32 6.13 -3.69
C VAL A 127 7.74 6.27 -4.23
N ALA A 128 8.02 7.36 -4.93
CA ALA A 128 9.36 7.57 -5.48
C ALA A 128 10.40 7.63 -4.37
N GLU A 129 10.08 8.31 -3.28
CA GLU A 129 11.00 8.37 -2.14
C GLU A 129 11.29 7.00 -1.57
N LEU A 130 10.25 6.19 -1.40
CA LEU A 130 10.43 4.88 -0.80
C LEU A 130 11.17 3.92 -1.71
N LEU A 131 11.09 4.14 -3.01
CA LEU A 131 11.81 3.31 -3.97
C LEU A 131 13.23 3.78 -4.21
N GLY A 132 13.62 4.84 -3.53
CA GLY A 132 15.00 5.27 -3.59
C GLY A 132 15.30 6.19 -4.75
N GLY A 133 14.28 6.70 -5.34
CA GLY A 133 14.53 7.51 -6.47
C GLY A 133 13.71 8.69 -6.55
#